data_6744bd1f18ede1c4dc9cb37d995b3ed9
#
_entry.id   6744bd1f18ede1c4dc9cb37d995b3ed9
#
_cell.length_a   1.000
_cell.length_b   1.000
_cell.length_c   1.000
_cell.angle_alpha   90.00
_cell.angle_beta   90.00
_cell.angle_gamma   90.00
#
_symmetry.space_group_name_H-M   'P 1'
#
loop_
_entity.id
_entity.type
_entity.pdbx_description
1 polymer ?
#
loop_
_entity_poly.entity_id
_entity_poly.type
_entity_poly.pdbx_seq_one_letter_code
_entity_poly.pdbx_strand_id
1 'polypeptide(L)'
;MSTVTKAIGLAKKLKHRFQDELRERTPVYLSPVRRIERVALHERVCAMTFDDGPCRLPANPGKDGKPLTLHLAETLERYSARGTFDVVGDTSENYPDTAGKEGSAEWGGVRYDHYPDFKKDADGGAKNCPELVGRLLDGGHEITSHTYRHVLFGPKPLVYGKRDPLENLDAVVDDLKRLDSLLLSRYGYQIRLSRPPHYVDKTKDGFSSYDAYGLMGYQYMAASFDGAGWLPLSSYDAEVRAMIQPVEKALAEDPDYFCGQIIFQKDGYNMARRSPVADALGKQLELLTSNGYKVVTVSELLERSPFLDLSPEHPAFSAAKTLLDGGWCICFRDNSLRPNGILTRAELAMYRYGWKTVAERIELVRKKEKICRDVTYQHPYAAAVRAALAAGSMQTLLERFRPDDAVIFDEFAAFCRIELGAQPEKISGPITHEAAVRAISSLLGK
;
A
#
# COMPACT_ATOMS: atom_id res chain seq x y z
N MET A 1 -8.24 -24.22 -25.52
CA MET A 1 -8.55 -23.04 -24.69
C MET A 1 -9.94 -22.59 -25.04
N SER A 2 -10.87 -22.60 -24.06
CA SER A 2 -12.26 -22.23 -24.30
C SER A 2 -12.38 -20.74 -24.64
N THR A 3 -13.41 -20.36 -25.37
CA THR A 3 -13.72 -18.96 -25.73
C THR A 3 -13.79 -18.06 -24.48
N VAL A 4 -14.22 -18.62 -23.35
CA VAL A 4 -14.33 -17.96 -22.03
C VAL A 4 -12.93 -17.59 -21.49
N THR A 5 -11.93 -18.47 -21.59
CA THR A 5 -10.57 -18.19 -21.11
C THR A 5 -9.89 -17.06 -21.92
N LYS A 6 -10.16 -17.01 -23.24
CA LYS A 6 -9.71 -15.91 -24.11
C LYS A 6 -10.39 -14.59 -23.77
N ALA A 7 -11.69 -14.61 -23.49
CA ALA A 7 -12.46 -13.42 -23.11
C ALA A 7 -11.99 -12.84 -21.76
N ILE A 8 -11.71 -13.71 -20.77
CA ILE A 8 -11.17 -13.28 -19.46
C ILE A 8 -9.75 -12.71 -19.62
N GLY A 9 -8.91 -13.33 -20.44
CA GLY A 9 -7.56 -12.79 -20.73
C GLY A 9 -7.60 -11.44 -21.44
N LEU A 10 -8.53 -11.25 -22.38
CA LEU A 10 -8.74 -9.98 -23.07
C LEU A 10 -9.29 -8.91 -22.12
N ALA A 11 -10.26 -9.26 -21.27
CA ALA A 11 -10.81 -8.36 -20.27
C ALA A 11 -9.77 -7.93 -19.22
N LYS A 12 -8.86 -8.85 -18.80
CA LYS A 12 -7.73 -8.51 -17.93
C LYS A 12 -6.76 -7.55 -18.62
N LYS A 13 -6.38 -7.79 -19.87
CA LYS A 13 -5.49 -6.89 -20.64
C LYS A 13 -6.12 -5.51 -20.84
N LEU A 14 -7.40 -5.44 -21.16
CA LEU A 14 -8.14 -4.17 -21.30
C LEU A 14 -8.26 -3.44 -19.95
N LYS A 15 -8.49 -4.19 -18.86
CA LYS A 15 -8.54 -3.61 -17.50
C LYS A 15 -7.19 -3.04 -17.09
N HIS A 16 -6.08 -3.76 -17.29
CA HIS A 16 -4.73 -3.26 -17.00
C HIS A 16 -4.41 -2.04 -17.84
N ARG A 17 -4.64 -2.09 -19.16
CA ARG A 17 -4.40 -0.96 -20.05
C ARG A 17 -5.24 0.27 -19.69
N PHE A 18 -6.51 0.08 -19.33
CA PHE A 18 -7.38 1.16 -18.89
C PHE A 18 -6.97 1.72 -17.51
N GLN A 19 -6.49 0.86 -16.60
CA GLN A 19 -5.95 1.29 -15.32
C GLN A 19 -4.63 2.05 -15.49
N ASP A 20 -3.77 1.63 -16.39
CA ASP A 20 -2.50 2.31 -16.72
C ASP A 20 -2.78 3.67 -17.38
N GLU A 21 -3.70 3.75 -18.34
CA GLU A 21 -4.14 5.01 -18.95
C GLU A 21 -4.80 5.97 -17.94
N LEU A 22 -5.56 5.43 -16.97
CA LEU A 22 -6.14 6.24 -15.88
C LEU A 22 -5.05 6.70 -14.89
N ARG A 23 -4.03 5.89 -14.63
CA ARG A 23 -2.87 6.26 -13.80
C ARG A 23 -2.08 7.41 -14.44
N GLU A 24 -1.83 7.33 -15.75
CA GLU A 24 -1.13 8.39 -16.49
C GLU A 24 -1.90 9.71 -16.53
N ARG A 25 -3.23 9.67 -16.46
CA ARG A 25 -4.10 10.86 -16.52
C ARG A 25 -4.47 11.43 -15.15
N THR A 26 -4.31 10.66 -14.07
CA THR A 26 -4.66 11.16 -12.73
C THR A 26 -3.48 11.95 -12.18
N PRO A 27 -3.66 13.24 -11.84
CA PRO A 27 -2.61 14.02 -11.23
C PRO A 27 -2.08 13.33 -9.98
N VAL A 28 -0.77 13.08 -9.94
CA VAL A 28 -0.11 12.50 -8.79
C VAL A 28 0.50 13.61 -7.97
N TYR A 29 0.11 13.70 -6.71
CA TYR A 29 0.50 14.76 -5.77
C TYR A 29 1.48 14.23 -4.74
N LEU A 30 2.31 15.11 -4.18
CA LEU A 30 3.04 14.83 -2.94
C LEU A 30 2.05 14.42 -1.84
N SER A 31 2.39 13.39 -1.11
CA SER A 31 1.51 12.85 -0.07
C SER A 31 2.31 12.29 1.10
N PRO A 32 1.86 12.48 2.34
CA PRO A 32 2.42 11.77 3.47
C PRO A 32 2.22 10.26 3.33
N VAL A 33 1.10 9.84 2.76
CA VAL A 33 0.82 8.43 2.48
C VAL A 33 1.20 8.11 1.04
N ARG A 34 2.13 7.19 0.88
CA ARG A 34 2.62 6.71 -0.42
C ARG A 34 2.04 5.34 -0.73
N ARG A 35 1.69 5.09 -1.99
CA ARG A 35 1.31 3.78 -2.49
C ARG A 35 2.55 3.02 -2.92
N ILE A 36 2.90 2.01 -2.17
CA ILE A 36 4.10 1.22 -2.34
C ILE A 36 3.73 -0.06 -3.08
N GLU A 37 4.07 -0.13 -4.36
CA GLU A 37 3.87 -1.31 -5.21
C GLU A 37 5.19 -2.04 -5.50
N ARG A 38 6.27 -1.27 -5.60
CA ARG A 38 7.63 -1.71 -5.81
C ARG A 38 8.59 -0.58 -5.48
N VAL A 39 9.87 -0.88 -5.45
CA VAL A 39 10.94 0.10 -5.24
C VAL A 39 12.02 -0.01 -6.32
N ALA A 40 12.79 1.07 -6.52
CA ALA A 40 13.95 1.06 -7.41
C ALA A 40 15.12 0.37 -6.70
N LEU A 41 15.41 -0.86 -7.12
CA LEU A 41 16.48 -1.67 -6.54
C LEU A 41 17.10 -2.57 -7.62
N HIS A 42 18.44 -2.66 -7.66
CA HIS A 42 19.17 -3.54 -8.59
C HIS A 42 19.57 -4.87 -7.93
N GLU A 43 19.54 -4.96 -6.62
CA GLU A 43 19.75 -6.22 -5.91
C GLU A 43 18.58 -7.18 -6.17
N ARG A 44 18.87 -8.48 -6.24
CA ARG A 44 17.85 -9.54 -6.34
C ARG A 44 17.15 -9.76 -5.00
N VAL A 45 16.36 -8.78 -4.61
CA VAL A 45 15.52 -8.78 -3.42
C VAL A 45 14.10 -8.40 -3.80
N CYS A 46 13.14 -9.18 -3.33
CA CYS A 46 11.71 -8.91 -3.51
C CYS A 46 10.96 -9.15 -2.19
N ALA A 47 9.69 -8.73 -2.12
CA ALA A 47 8.82 -9.04 -1.00
C ALA A 47 7.63 -9.88 -1.46
N MET A 48 7.10 -10.72 -0.56
CA MET A 48 5.82 -11.43 -0.74
C MET A 48 4.84 -11.00 0.34
N THR A 49 3.60 -10.69 -0.07
CA THR A 49 2.51 -10.30 0.83
C THR A 49 1.39 -11.32 0.77
N PHE A 50 0.75 -11.59 1.91
CA PHE A 50 -0.29 -12.61 2.08
C PHE A 50 -1.53 -11.96 2.70
N ASP A 51 -2.60 -11.82 1.90
CA ASP A 51 -3.82 -11.14 2.32
C ASP A 51 -4.84 -12.13 2.89
N ASP A 52 -5.74 -11.60 3.73
CA ASP A 52 -6.93 -12.25 4.26
C ASP A 52 -6.73 -13.16 5.48
N GLY A 53 -5.49 -13.39 5.90
CA GLY A 53 -5.18 -14.21 7.07
C GLY A 53 -5.39 -13.50 8.43
N PRO A 54 -5.02 -14.16 9.53
CA PRO A 54 -4.56 -15.56 9.60
C PRO A 54 -5.71 -16.54 9.42
N CYS A 55 -5.42 -17.71 8.84
CA CYS A 55 -6.37 -18.77 8.53
C CYS A 55 -5.98 -20.10 9.21
N ARG A 56 -6.87 -20.59 10.10
CA ARG A 56 -6.69 -21.87 10.79
C ARG A 56 -7.17 -23.06 9.98
N LEU A 57 -7.93 -22.81 8.89
CA LEU A 57 -8.38 -23.89 8.02
C LEU A 57 -7.18 -24.67 7.45
N PRO A 58 -7.33 -25.99 7.18
CA PRO A 58 -6.24 -26.79 6.68
C PRO A 58 -5.60 -26.25 5.41
N ALA A 59 -4.27 -26.27 5.35
CA ALA A 59 -3.51 -25.85 4.16
C ALA A 59 -3.95 -26.60 2.90
N ASN A 60 -4.23 -27.87 3.05
CA ASN A 60 -4.73 -28.72 1.98
C ASN A 60 -5.86 -29.61 2.53
N PRO A 61 -7.14 -29.25 2.25
CA PRO A 61 -8.28 -30.01 2.74
C PRO A 61 -8.18 -31.48 2.35
N GLY A 62 -8.16 -32.38 3.36
CA GLY A 62 -8.10 -33.82 3.18
C GLY A 62 -6.69 -34.42 3.14
N LYS A 63 -5.61 -33.64 3.22
CA LYS A 63 -4.25 -34.16 3.26
C LYS A 63 -3.56 -34.01 4.63
N ASP A 64 -3.62 -32.84 5.23
CA ASP A 64 -3.13 -32.62 6.59
C ASP A 64 -4.03 -31.61 7.32
N GLY A 65 -3.99 -31.64 8.65
CA GLY A 65 -4.75 -30.73 9.50
C GLY A 65 -4.00 -29.45 9.88
N LYS A 66 -2.83 -29.17 9.27
CA LYS A 66 -2.03 -27.99 9.58
C LYS A 66 -2.74 -26.71 9.10
N PRO A 67 -2.88 -25.69 9.96
CA PRO A 67 -3.40 -24.39 9.56
C PRO A 67 -2.68 -23.80 8.35
N LEU A 68 -3.41 -23.18 7.42
CA LEU A 68 -2.84 -22.60 6.21
C LEU A 68 -1.74 -21.57 6.52
N THR A 69 -2.01 -20.59 7.37
CA THR A 69 -1.03 -19.57 7.76
C THR A 69 0.25 -20.19 8.31
N LEU A 70 0.14 -21.21 9.17
CA LEU A 70 1.31 -21.92 9.70
C LEU A 70 2.09 -22.63 8.60
N HIS A 71 1.40 -23.29 7.66
CA HIS A 71 2.02 -23.93 6.49
C HIS A 71 2.79 -22.93 5.61
N LEU A 72 2.21 -21.74 5.37
CA LEU A 72 2.85 -20.67 4.59
C LEU A 72 4.11 -20.15 5.31
N ALA A 73 4.01 -19.86 6.61
CA ALA A 73 5.14 -19.40 7.42
C ALA A 73 6.31 -20.40 7.40
N GLU A 74 6.04 -21.69 7.69
CA GLU A 74 7.07 -22.73 7.65
C GLU A 74 7.64 -22.96 6.24
N THR A 75 6.83 -22.73 5.19
CA THR A 75 7.31 -22.81 3.82
C THR A 75 8.29 -21.68 3.52
N LEU A 76 7.98 -20.45 3.92
CA LEU A 76 8.89 -19.31 3.80
C LEU A 76 10.21 -19.57 4.55
N GLU A 77 10.13 -20.02 5.80
CA GLU A 77 11.29 -20.27 6.66
C GLU A 77 12.25 -21.33 6.07
N ARG A 78 11.72 -22.39 5.43
CA ARG A 78 12.54 -23.39 4.73
C ARG A 78 13.43 -22.81 3.64
N TYR A 79 13.03 -21.70 3.05
CA TYR A 79 13.80 -20.95 2.04
C TYR A 79 14.53 -19.73 2.64
N SER A 80 14.62 -19.62 3.98
CA SER A 80 15.17 -18.45 4.66
C SER A 80 14.50 -17.13 4.22
N ALA A 81 13.23 -17.20 3.87
CA ALA A 81 12.39 -16.09 3.44
C ALA A 81 11.50 -15.58 4.58
N ARG A 82 11.17 -14.30 4.52
CA ARG A 82 10.17 -13.68 5.41
C ARG A 82 9.10 -13.01 4.58
N GLY A 83 7.84 -13.22 4.97
CA GLY A 83 6.67 -12.65 4.30
C GLY A 83 6.05 -11.52 5.11
N THR A 84 5.23 -10.72 4.44
CA THR A 84 4.38 -9.69 5.04
C THR A 84 2.93 -10.17 4.99
N PHE A 85 2.32 -10.39 6.15
CA PHE A 85 0.96 -10.90 6.27
C PHE A 85 -0.01 -9.75 6.53
N ASP A 86 -0.89 -9.50 5.58
CA ASP A 86 -1.90 -8.45 5.62
C ASP A 86 -3.16 -9.02 6.25
N VAL A 87 -3.22 -8.93 7.60
CA VAL A 87 -4.19 -9.67 8.40
C VAL A 87 -5.51 -8.91 8.57
N VAL A 88 -6.58 -9.69 8.69
CA VAL A 88 -7.90 -9.21 9.14
C VAL A 88 -8.05 -9.42 10.65
N GLY A 89 -8.92 -8.64 11.31
CA GLY A 89 -9.18 -8.76 12.74
C GLY A 89 -10.20 -9.85 13.07
N ASP A 90 -11.45 -9.60 12.70
CA ASP A 90 -12.60 -10.48 12.93
C ASP A 90 -13.66 -10.25 11.85
N THR A 91 -13.77 -11.16 10.92
CA THR A 91 -14.71 -11.05 9.79
C THR A 91 -16.12 -11.43 10.14
N SER A 92 -16.37 -12.08 11.26
CA SER A 92 -17.72 -12.52 11.70
C SER A 92 -18.71 -11.36 11.83
N GLU A 93 -18.24 -10.16 12.08
CA GLU A 93 -19.09 -8.96 12.17
C GLU A 93 -19.56 -8.44 10.81
N ASN A 94 -18.83 -8.73 9.73
CA ASN A 94 -19.13 -8.25 8.38
C ASN A 94 -19.92 -9.28 7.56
N TYR A 95 -19.62 -10.55 7.80
CA TYR A 95 -20.20 -11.64 7.03
C TYR A 95 -21.32 -12.28 7.84
N PRO A 96 -22.54 -12.14 7.39
CA PRO A 96 -23.65 -12.81 8.04
C PRO A 96 -23.48 -14.32 7.93
N ASP A 97 -23.76 -15.04 9.01
CA ASP A 97 -23.53 -16.45 9.28
C ASP A 97 -24.33 -17.47 8.42
N THR A 98 -24.62 -17.23 7.16
CA THR A 98 -25.44 -18.13 6.38
C THR A 98 -24.80 -18.48 5.07
N ALA A 99 -24.43 -19.73 4.90
CA ALA A 99 -23.85 -20.24 3.65
C ALA A 99 -24.74 -19.96 2.44
N GLY A 100 -24.11 -19.56 1.34
CA GLY A 100 -24.82 -19.37 0.06
C GLY A 100 -25.90 -18.32 0.07
N LYS A 101 -25.76 -17.33 0.96
CA LYS A 101 -26.75 -16.30 1.17
C LYS A 101 -27.26 -15.61 -0.02
N GLU A 102 -28.54 -15.36 0.08
CA GLU A 102 -29.17 -14.31 -0.67
C GLU A 102 -28.45 -12.98 -0.41
N GLY A 103 -27.86 -12.38 -1.46
CA GLY A 103 -27.07 -11.14 -1.36
C GLY A 103 -25.57 -11.30 -1.32
N SER A 104 -24.99 -12.52 -1.20
CA SER A 104 -23.57 -12.72 -1.47
C SER A 104 -23.27 -12.37 -2.92
N ALA A 105 -22.16 -11.66 -3.18
CA ALA A 105 -21.76 -11.31 -4.52
C ALA A 105 -21.50 -12.57 -5.35
N GLU A 106 -21.92 -12.54 -6.60
CA GLU A 106 -21.66 -13.61 -7.55
C GLU A 106 -20.56 -13.16 -8.52
N TRP A 107 -19.52 -13.96 -8.64
CA TRP A 107 -18.44 -13.71 -9.58
C TRP A 107 -18.21 -14.95 -10.44
N GLY A 108 -18.47 -14.82 -11.74
CA GLY A 108 -18.29 -15.93 -12.67
C GLY A 108 -19.16 -17.15 -12.38
N GLY A 109 -20.36 -16.95 -11.87
CA GLY A 109 -21.31 -18.01 -11.54
C GLY A 109 -21.07 -18.67 -10.17
N VAL A 110 -20.11 -18.16 -9.39
CA VAL A 110 -19.84 -18.64 -8.03
C VAL A 110 -20.21 -17.55 -7.03
N ARG A 111 -21.05 -17.88 -6.06
CA ARG A 111 -21.32 -16.98 -4.95
C ARG A 111 -20.07 -16.80 -4.10
N TYR A 112 -19.60 -15.58 -4.08
CA TYR A 112 -18.39 -15.20 -3.39
C TYR A 112 -18.67 -14.94 -1.92
N ASP A 113 -18.00 -15.69 -1.08
CA ASP A 113 -17.78 -15.29 0.30
C ASP A 113 -16.33 -15.52 0.66
N HIS A 114 -15.85 -14.75 1.63
CA HIS A 114 -14.43 -14.64 1.94
C HIS A 114 -13.86 -15.92 2.55
N TYR A 115 -14.69 -16.60 3.32
CA TYR A 115 -14.37 -17.87 3.97
C TYR A 115 -15.31 -18.97 3.51
N PRO A 116 -14.83 -20.21 3.42
CA PRO A 116 -15.63 -21.34 2.98
C PRO A 116 -16.70 -21.76 4.01
N ASP A 117 -16.52 -21.45 5.28
CA ASP A 117 -17.52 -21.64 6.33
C ASP A 117 -18.09 -20.29 6.76
N PHE A 118 -19.36 -20.07 6.48
CA PHE A 118 -20.07 -18.83 6.75
C PHE A 118 -20.72 -18.78 8.12
N LYS A 119 -20.42 -19.74 8.94
CA LYS A 119 -20.79 -19.70 10.35
C LYS A 119 -19.70 -19.00 11.08
N LYS A 120 -19.86 -18.09 11.90
CA LYS A 120 -18.90 -17.41 12.78
C LYS A 120 -17.46 -17.82 12.47
N ASP A 121 -16.69 -16.95 11.91
CA ASP A 121 -15.34 -17.16 11.42
C ASP A 121 -14.33 -17.49 12.53
N ALA A 122 -14.59 -18.57 13.27
CA ALA A 122 -13.74 -19.00 14.37
C ALA A 122 -12.35 -19.44 13.90
N ASP A 123 -12.20 -19.76 12.61
CA ASP A 123 -10.97 -20.25 12.00
C ASP A 123 -10.22 -19.17 11.20
N GLY A 124 -10.62 -17.92 11.34
CA GLY A 124 -9.98 -16.79 10.66
C GLY A 124 -9.87 -15.54 11.52
N GLY A 125 -8.91 -14.69 11.14
CA GLY A 125 -8.67 -13.39 11.74
C GLY A 125 -7.81 -13.38 13.01
N ALA A 126 -7.13 -12.27 13.25
CA ALA A 126 -6.16 -12.11 14.34
C ALA A 126 -6.78 -12.24 15.75
N LYS A 127 -8.06 -11.92 15.89
CA LYS A 127 -8.79 -12.07 17.15
C LYS A 127 -9.01 -13.54 17.50
N ASN A 128 -9.36 -14.37 16.52
CA ASN A 128 -9.75 -15.76 16.71
C ASN A 128 -8.57 -16.72 16.64
N CYS A 129 -7.46 -16.34 15.98
CA CYS A 129 -6.27 -17.14 15.76
C CYS A 129 -5.01 -16.47 16.36
N PRO A 130 -5.00 -16.13 17.66
CA PRO A 130 -3.87 -15.41 18.26
C PRO A 130 -2.56 -16.20 18.24
N GLU A 131 -2.63 -17.51 18.28
CA GLU A 131 -1.44 -18.40 18.22
C GLU A 131 -0.75 -18.30 16.84
N LEU A 132 -1.52 -18.12 15.75
CA LEU A 132 -0.95 -17.94 14.42
C LEU A 132 -0.28 -16.58 14.28
N VAL A 133 -0.90 -15.53 14.83
CA VAL A 133 -0.28 -14.19 14.86
C VAL A 133 1.04 -14.22 15.64
N GLY A 134 1.04 -14.83 16.84
CA GLY A 134 2.29 -15.00 17.62
C GLY A 134 3.35 -15.75 16.84
N ARG A 135 2.98 -16.85 16.17
CA ARG A 135 3.90 -17.67 15.37
C ARG A 135 4.51 -16.91 14.19
N LEU A 136 3.71 -16.04 13.53
CA LEU A 136 4.23 -15.17 12.47
C LEU A 136 5.28 -14.19 13.02
N LEU A 137 5.00 -13.53 14.13
CA LEU A 137 5.92 -12.58 14.76
C LEU A 137 7.20 -13.27 15.24
N ASP A 138 7.09 -14.44 15.89
CA ASP A 138 8.23 -15.24 16.35
C ASP A 138 9.14 -15.70 15.18
N GLY A 139 8.55 -15.94 14.01
CA GLY A 139 9.25 -16.26 12.76
C GLY A 139 9.89 -15.06 12.06
N GLY A 140 9.72 -13.84 12.61
CA GLY A 140 10.24 -12.61 12.03
C GLY A 140 9.48 -12.15 10.79
N HIS A 141 8.25 -12.64 10.57
CA HIS A 141 7.36 -12.13 9.54
C HIS A 141 6.78 -10.78 9.94
N GLU A 142 6.42 -9.96 8.97
CA GLU A 142 5.76 -8.68 9.18
C GLU A 142 4.24 -8.85 9.16
N ILE A 143 3.55 -8.11 10.01
CA ILE A 143 2.09 -8.03 10.03
C ILE A 143 1.66 -6.63 9.61
N THR A 144 0.67 -6.57 8.70
CA THR A 144 0.06 -5.34 8.19
C THR A 144 -1.46 -5.41 8.33
N SER A 145 -2.17 -4.34 8.03
CA SER A 145 -3.62 -4.26 8.21
C SER A 145 -4.39 -4.45 6.91
N HIS A 146 -5.22 -5.50 6.87
CA HIS A 146 -6.26 -5.68 5.84
C HIS A 146 -7.65 -5.30 6.36
N THR A 147 -7.70 -4.33 7.30
CA THR A 147 -8.85 -3.90 8.10
C THR A 147 -9.25 -4.91 9.19
N TYR A 148 -10.06 -4.46 10.17
CA TYR A 148 -10.51 -5.36 11.22
C TYR A 148 -11.57 -6.34 10.72
N ARG A 149 -12.56 -5.86 9.93
CA ARG A 149 -13.71 -6.66 9.49
C ARG A 149 -13.63 -7.11 8.03
N HIS A 150 -12.54 -6.84 7.33
CA HIS A 150 -12.45 -7.04 5.87
C HIS A 150 -13.58 -6.35 5.11
N VAL A 151 -13.89 -5.13 5.45
CA VAL A 151 -14.99 -4.35 4.88
C VAL A 151 -14.47 -3.37 3.83
N LEU A 152 -15.28 -3.10 2.81
CA LEU A 152 -14.92 -2.12 1.77
C LEU A 152 -15.00 -0.69 2.32
N PHE A 153 -14.06 0.16 1.93
CA PHE A 153 -14.10 1.59 2.26
C PHE A 153 -15.19 2.34 1.50
N GLY A 154 -15.60 1.81 0.35
CA GLY A 154 -16.65 2.41 -0.47
C GLY A 154 -17.38 1.39 -1.32
N PRO A 155 -18.36 1.81 -2.13
CA PRO A 155 -19.18 0.90 -2.93
C PRO A 155 -18.36 0.23 -4.03
N LYS A 156 -18.53 -1.10 -4.15
CA LYS A 156 -17.99 -1.90 -5.25
C LYS A 156 -19.02 -2.95 -5.69
N PRO A 157 -20.07 -2.53 -6.40
CA PRO A 157 -21.23 -3.39 -6.71
C PRO A 157 -20.89 -4.71 -7.41
N LEU A 158 -19.84 -4.72 -8.25
CA LEU A 158 -19.42 -5.91 -9.01
C LEU A 158 -18.81 -7.01 -8.13
N VAL A 159 -18.37 -6.70 -6.91
CA VAL A 159 -17.70 -7.66 -6.04
C VAL A 159 -18.59 -8.08 -4.88
N TYR A 160 -19.25 -7.13 -4.21
CA TYR A 160 -20.01 -7.39 -3.00
C TYR A 160 -21.53 -7.20 -3.13
N GLY A 161 -22.01 -6.89 -4.34
CA GLY A 161 -23.44 -6.78 -4.60
C GLY A 161 -24.15 -5.83 -3.64
N LYS A 162 -24.94 -6.39 -2.72
CA LYS A 162 -25.75 -5.62 -1.76
C LYS A 162 -25.08 -5.36 -0.42
N ARG A 163 -23.80 -5.71 -0.23
CA ARG A 163 -23.10 -5.43 1.04
C ARG A 163 -22.82 -3.94 1.17
N ASP A 164 -23.09 -3.41 2.32
CA ASP A 164 -22.81 -2.01 2.62
C ASP A 164 -21.32 -1.83 2.95
N PRO A 165 -20.64 -0.90 2.25
CA PRO A 165 -19.30 -0.47 2.64
C PRO A 165 -19.37 0.34 3.92
N LEU A 166 -18.19 0.70 4.48
CA LEU A 166 -18.10 1.69 5.54
C LEU A 166 -18.65 3.05 5.05
N GLU A 167 -19.41 3.73 5.93
CA GLU A 167 -20.19 4.87 5.47
C GLU A 167 -19.35 6.13 5.24
N ASN A 168 -18.30 6.30 6.03
CA ASN A 168 -17.50 7.52 6.04
C ASN A 168 -16.07 7.26 6.53
N LEU A 169 -15.24 8.30 6.47
CA LEU A 169 -13.85 8.26 6.91
C LEU A 169 -13.70 7.85 8.37
N ASP A 170 -14.54 8.36 9.27
CA ASP A 170 -14.42 8.07 10.70
C ASP A 170 -14.67 6.58 10.98
N ALA A 171 -15.65 5.99 10.31
CA ALA A 171 -15.94 4.55 10.40
C ALA A 171 -14.75 3.69 9.87
N VAL A 172 -14.05 4.15 8.83
CA VAL A 172 -12.84 3.48 8.33
C VAL A 172 -11.71 3.56 9.38
N VAL A 173 -11.49 4.74 9.94
CA VAL A 173 -10.45 4.94 10.96
C VAL A 173 -10.75 4.12 12.22
N ASP A 174 -12.00 4.02 12.64
CA ASP A 174 -12.39 3.21 13.79
C ASP A 174 -12.18 1.70 13.54
N ASP A 175 -12.48 1.23 12.34
CA ASP A 175 -12.21 -0.16 11.96
C ASP A 175 -10.69 -0.48 11.97
N LEU A 176 -9.86 0.41 11.42
CA LEU A 176 -8.39 0.26 11.44
C LEU A 176 -7.83 0.29 12.86
N LYS A 177 -8.30 1.20 13.71
CA LYS A 177 -7.88 1.31 15.12
C LYS A 177 -8.20 0.05 15.92
N ARG A 178 -9.28 -0.65 15.61
CA ARG A 178 -9.63 -1.89 16.31
C ARG A 178 -8.55 -2.97 16.10
N LEU A 179 -8.05 -3.13 14.87
CA LEU A 179 -6.98 -4.08 14.58
C LEU A 179 -5.65 -3.63 15.21
N ASP A 180 -5.30 -2.35 15.06
CA ASP A 180 -4.09 -1.78 15.65
C ASP A 180 -4.06 -1.95 17.17
N SER A 181 -5.15 -1.63 17.84
CA SER A 181 -5.31 -1.81 19.29
C SER A 181 -5.22 -3.28 19.72
N LEU A 182 -5.79 -4.19 18.94
CA LEU A 182 -5.70 -5.62 19.20
C LEU A 182 -4.25 -6.11 19.16
N LEU A 183 -3.50 -5.75 18.12
CA LEU A 183 -2.11 -6.16 17.96
C LEU A 183 -1.19 -5.49 18.98
N LEU A 184 -1.38 -4.18 19.21
CA LEU A 184 -0.61 -3.44 20.20
C LEU A 184 -0.82 -4.01 21.61
N SER A 185 -2.08 -4.23 22.02
CA SER A 185 -2.38 -4.71 23.38
C SER A 185 -1.91 -6.14 23.63
N ARG A 186 -1.93 -6.99 22.63
CA ARG A 186 -1.64 -8.42 22.78
C ARG A 186 -0.16 -8.77 22.56
N TYR A 187 0.50 -8.06 21.64
CA TYR A 187 1.87 -8.37 21.21
C TYR A 187 2.84 -7.21 21.31
N GLY A 188 2.40 -6.00 21.72
CA GLY A 188 3.21 -4.79 21.64
C GLY A 188 3.58 -4.39 20.21
N TYR A 189 2.85 -4.92 19.23
CA TYR A 189 3.16 -4.75 17.81
C TYR A 189 2.40 -3.54 17.23
N GLN A 190 3.13 -2.68 16.53
CA GLN A 190 2.58 -1.48 15.88
C GLN A 190 2.55 -1.67 14.37
N ILE A 191 1.36 -1.55 13.78
CA ILE A 191 1.14 -1.59 12.35
C ILE A 191 1.72 -0.33 11.68
N ARG A 192 2.33 -0.48 10.50
CA ARG A 192 2.87 0.62 9.69
C ARG A 192 2.36 0.65 8.26
N LEU A 193 1.84 -0.47 7.78
CA LEU A 193 1.37 -0.65 6.41
C LEU A 193 -0.05 -1.17 6.41
N SER A 194 -0.84 -0.78 5.42
CA SER A 194 -2.19 -1.30 5.24
C SER A 194 -2.53 -1.40 3.76
N ARG A 195 -3.30 -2.43 3.41
CA ARG A 195 -3.89 -2.60 2.08
C ARG A 195 -5.41 -2.61 2.22
N PRO A 196 -6.16 -1.74 1.52
CA PRO A 196 -7.62 -1.78 1.60
C PRO A 196 -8.14 -3.02 0.88
N PRO A 197 -9.17 -3.70 1.43
CA PRO A 197 -9.79 -4.83 0.76
C PRO A 197 -10.20 -4.50 -0.68
N HIS A 198 -9.78 -5.35 -1.62
CA HIS A 198 -10.02 -5.20 -3.06
C HIS A 198 -9.54 -3.88 -3.68
N TYR A 199 -8.61 -3.17 -3.04
CA TYR A 199 -8.13 -1.85 -3.48
C TYR A 199 -9.26 -0.81 -3.62
N VAL A 200 -10.28 -0.87 -2.77
CA VAL A 200 -11.35 0.14 -2.76
C VAL A 200 -10.90 1.34 -1.95
N ASP A 201 -10.60 2.42 -2.66
CA ASP A 201 -9.88 3.57 -2.11
C ASP A 201 -10.76 4.72 -1.64
N LYS A 202 -12.05 4.77 -2.04
CA LYS A 202 -12.92 5.94 -1.79
C LYS A 202 -14.07 5.59 -0.87
N THR A 203 -14.27 6.42 0.14
CA THR A 203 -15.44 6.42 1.02
C THR A 203 -16.63 7.13 0.39
N LYS A 204 -17.83 6.89 0.92
CA LYS A 204 -19.06 7.54 0.42
C LYS A 204 -19.06 9.07 0.64
N ASP A 205 -18.38 9.55 1.67
CA ASP A 205 -18.27 10.97 2.02
C ASP A 205 -17.15 11.71 1.25
N GLY A 206 -16.52 11.04 0.28
CA GLY A 206 -15.57 11.64 -0.66
C GLY A 206 -14.11 11.65 -0.19
N PHE A 207 -13.80 11.09 0.96
CA PHE A 207 -12.43 10.83 1.40
C PHE A 207 -11.88 9.54 0.77
N SER A 208 -10.67 9.17 1.14
CA SER A 208 -9.97 8.03 0.57
C SER A 208 -9.20 7.25 1.65
N SER A 209 -8.70 6.07 1.27
CA SER A 209 -7.75 5.31 2.10
C SER A 209 -6.50 6.13 2.44
N TYR A 210 -6.05 7.04 1.59
CA TYR A 210 -4.93 7.93 1.90
C TYR A 210 -5.22 8.87 3.06
N ASP A 211 -6.47 9.35 3.19
CA ASP A 211 -6.88 10.19 4.32
C ASP A 211 -6.93 9.36 5.62
N ALA A 212 -7.52 8.16 5.58
CA ALA A 212 -7.57 7.26 6.71
C ALA A 212 -6.16 6.83 7.18
N TYR A 213 -5.31 6.41 6.23
CA TYR A 213 -3.94 5.98 6.53
C TYR A 213 -3.08 7.13 7.03
N GLY A 214 -3.29 8.34 6.53
CA GLY A 214 -2.64 9.53 7.05
C GLY A 214 -2.95 9.80 8.52
N LEU A 215 -4.21 9.60 8.95
CA LEU A 215 -4.61 9.69 10.35
C LEU A 215 -4.03 8.57 11.22
N MET A 216 -3.84 7.38 10.65
CA MET A 216 -3.27 6.22 11.34
C MET A 216 -1.73 6.20 11.34
N GLY A 217 -1.08 7.03 10.54
CA GLY A 217 0.37 6.98 10.33
C GLY A 217 0.82 5.80 9.46
N TYR A 218 -0.07 5.20 8.68
CA TYR A 218 0.22 4.06 7.80
C TYR A 218 0.66 4.50 6.42
N GLN A 219 1.43 3.63 5.74
CA GLN A 219 1.62 3.69 4.30
C GLN A 219 0.66 2.74 3.59
N TYR A 220 0.34 3.04 2.34
CA TYR A 220 -0.52 2.21 1.50
C TYR A 220 0.32 1.11 0.86
N MET A 221 0.16 -0.14 1.30
CA MET A 221 0.80 -1.28 0.69
C MET A 221 0.00 -1.75 -0.53
N ALA A 222 0.67 -1.90 -1.65
CA ALA A 222 0.11 -2.50 -2.86
C ALA A 222 1.04 -3.62 -3.36
N ALA A 223 0.78 -4.14 -4.55
CA ALA A 223 1.63 -5.13 -5.18
C ALA A 223 1.78 -4.82 -6.65
N SER A 224 2.96 -5.06 -7.19
CA SER A 224 3.29 -4.91 -8.60
C SER A 224 3.11 -6.20 -9.39
N PHE A 225 3.10 -7.35 -8.70
CA PHE A 225 2.91 -8.66 -9.31
C PHE A 225 1.77 -9.42 -8.60
N ASP A 226 0.77 -9.84 -9.38
CA ASP A 226 -0.34 -10.67 -8.90
C ASP A 226 0.08 -12.15 -8.95
N GLY A 227 0.35 -12.73 -7.78
CA GLY A 227 0.71 -14.14 -7.62
C GLY A 227 -0.45 -15.12 -7.86
N ALA A 228 -1.63 -14.62 -8.21
CA ALA A 228 -2.86 -15.40 -8.41
C ALA A 228 -3.37 -16.12 -7.13
N GLY A 229 -4.04 -17.27 -7.27
CA GLY A 229 -4.51 -18.05 -6.12
C GLY A 229 -5.88 -17.67 -5.59
N TRP A 230 -6.35 -16.47 -5.88
CA TRP A 230 -7.67 -15.98 -5.45
C TRP A 230 -8.80 -16.36 -6.40
N LEU A 231 -8.52 -16.62 -7.67
CA LEU A 231 -9.52 -16.94 -8.69
C LEU A 231 -9.63 -18.46 -8.90
N PRO A 232 -10.83 -19.06 -8.84
CA PRO A 232 -11.00 -20.48 -9.12
C PRO A 232 -10.84 -20.77 -10.61
N LEU A 233 -10.15 -21.87 -10.90
CA LEU A 233 -10.00 -22.41 -12.24
C LEU A 233 -10.69 -23.78 -12.36
N SER A 234 -10.50 -24.46 -13.49
CA SER A 234 -11.14 -25.73 -13.78
C SER A 234 -10.72 -26.87 -12.83
N SER A 235 -9.54 -26.79 -12.23
CA SER A 235 -9.02 -27.77 -11.27
C SER A 235 -8.00 -27.14 -10.35
N TYR A 236 -7.75 -27.80 -9.22
CA TYR A 236 -6.71 -27.39 -8.26
C TYR A 236 -5.33 -27.30 -8.93
N ASP A 237 -4.95 -28.31 -9.73
CA ASP A 237 -3.67 -28.31 -10.44
C ASP A 237 -3.55 -27.14 -11.44
N ALA A 238 -4.66 -26.73 -12.06
CA ALA A 238 -4.67 -25.56 -12.92
C ALA A 238 -4.44 -24.26 -12.14
N GLU A 239 -5.00 -24.18 -10.95
CA GLU A 239 -4.79 -23.03 -10.03
C GLU A 239 -3.34 -22.94 -9.55
N VAL A 240 -2.75 -24.07 -9.12
CA VAL A 240 -1.34 -24.15 -8.72
C VAL A 240 -0.42 -23.74 -9.88
N ARG A 241 -0.65 -24.30 -11.07
CA ARG A 241 0.12 -23.92 -12.27
C ARG A 241 -0.01 -22.43 -12.62
N ALA A 242 -1.21 -21.86 -12.48
CA ALA A 242 -1.45 -20.44 -12.73
C ALA A 242 -0.69 -19.50 -11.78
N MET A 243 -0.31 -19.99 -10.62
CA MET A 243 0.55 -19.26 -9.68
C MET A 243 2.04 -19.40 -10.03
N ILE A 244 2.49 -20.56 -10.52
CA ILE A 244 3.91 -20.84 -10.76
C ILE A 244 4.36 -20.30 -12.13
N GLN A 245 3.62 -20.60 -13.20
CA GLN A 245 4.02 -20.28 -14.57
C GLN A 245 4.33 -18.80 -14.83
N PRO A 246 3.60 -17.81 -14.27
CA PRO A 246 3.93 -16.39 -14.46
C PRO A 246 5.29 -16.01 -13.86
N VAL A 247 5.66 -16.60 -12.71
CA VAL A 247 6.97 -16.37 -12.07
C VAL A 247 8.09 -16.97 -12.91
N GLU A 248 7.91 -18.22 -13.35
CA GLU A 248 8.86 -18.92 -14.22
C GLU A 248 9.09 -18.15 -15.53
N LYS A 249 8.00 -17.71 -16.17
CA LYS A 249 8.06 -16.94 -17.40
C LYS A 249 8.77 -15.60 -17.21
N ALA A 250 8.45 -14.85 -16.14
CA ALA A 250 9.06 -13.56 -15.87
C ALA A 250 10.59 -13.70 -15.69
N LEU A 251 11.03 -14.68 -14.90
CA LEU A 251 12.46 -14.96 -14.68
C LEU A 251 13.18 -15.44 -15.94
N ALA A 252 12.50 -16.17 -16.84
CA ALA A 252 13.07 -16.61 -18.10
C ALA A 252 13.23 -15.46 -19.11
N GLU A 253 12.32 -14.48 -19.10
CA GLU A 253 12.36 -13.30 -19.96
C GLU A 253 13.33 -12.24 -19.43
N ASP A 254 13.37 -12.03 -18.12
CA ASP A 254 14.24 -11.07 -17.44
C ASP A 254 14.65 -11.63 -16.07
N PRO A 255 15.90 -12.08 -15.88
CA PRO A 255 16.38 -12.59 -14.60
C PRO A 255 16.34 -11.58 -13.43
N ASP A 256 16.26 -10.28 -13.73
CA ASP A 256 16.20 -9.20 -12.75
C ASP A 256 14.78 -8.64 -12.57
N TYR A 257 13.77 -9.25 -13.19
CA TYR A 257 12.38 -8.80 -13.19
C TYR A 257 11.83 -8.52 -11.79
N PHE A 258 12.15 -9.37 -10.81
CA PHE A 258 11.62 -9.25 -9.45
C PHE A 258 12.44 -8.34 -8.53
N CYS A 259 13.50 -7.66 -9.02
CA CYS A 259 14.25 -6.69 -8.21
C CYS A 259 13.32 -5.57 -7.72
N GLY A 260 13.19 -5.44 -6.40
CA GLY A 260 12.33 -4.43 -5.78
C GLY A 260 10.82 -4.65 -5.91
N GLN A 261 10.36 -5.78 -6.47
CA GLN A 261 8.93 -6.06 -6.65
C GLN A 261 8.26 -6.54 -5.35
N ILE A 262 6.96 -6.27 -5.24
CA ILE A 262 6.08 -6.84 -4.21
C ILE A 262 5.11 -7.81 -4.89
N ILE A 263 5.17 -9.09 -4.49
CA ILE A 263 4.37 -10.18 -5.02
C ILE A 263 3.17 -10.40 -4.10
N PHE A 264 1.96 -10.30 -4.65
CA PHE A 264 0.73 -10.60 -3.93
C PHE A 264 0.49 -12.11 -3.87
N GLN A 265 0.08 -12.59 -2.70
CA GLN A 265 -0.43 -13.92 -2.42
C GLN A 265 -1.68 -13.83 -1.54
N LYS A 266 -2.36 -14.97 -1.34
CA LYS A 266 -3.52 -15.06 -0.46
C LYS A 266 -3.22 -15.99 0.73
N ASP A 267 -3.48 -15.53 1.96
CA ASP A 267 -3.55 -16.37 3.16
C ASP A 267 -5.00 -16.71 3.45
N GLY A 268 -5.58 -17.54 2.59
CA GLY A 268 -6.98 -17.91 2.67
C GLY A 268 -7.43 -18.79 1.51
N TYR A 269 -8.66 -19.25 1.54
CA TYR A 269 -9.23 -20.05 0.47
C TYR A 269 -9.76 -19.19 -0.66
N ASN A 270 -9.68 -19.70 -1.89
CA ASN A 270 -10.35 -19.07 -3.03
C ASN A 270 -11.85 -19.39 -3.05
N MET A 271 -12.57 -18.81 -4.00
CA MET A 271 -14.02 -19.01 -4.16
C MET A 271 -14.47 -20.47 -4.40
N ALA A 272 -13.54 -21.35 -4.80
CA ALA A 272 -13.79 -22.78 -4.94
C ALA A 272 -13.44 -23.56 -3.67
N ARG A 273 -13.23 -22.91 -2.54
CA ARG A 273 -12.85 -23.50 -1.26
C ARG A 273 -11.53 -24.29 -1.33
N ARG A 274 -10.56 -23.75 -2.05
CA ARG A 274 -9.20 -24.31 -2.24
C ARG A 274 -8.15 -23.27 -1.94
N SER A 275 -6.98 -23.72 -1.51
CA SER A 275 -5.83 -22.86 -1.24
C SER A 275 -4.62 -23.26 -2.09
N PRO A 276 -4.60 -22.95 -3.39
CA PRO A 276 -3.53 -23.35 -4.28
C PRO A 276 -2.17 -22.77 -3.86
N VAL A 277 -2.15 -21.71 -3.07
CA VAL A 277 -0.93 -21.11 -2.50
C VAL A 277 -0.15 -22.12 -1.66
N ALA A 278 -0.83 -23.04 -0.98
CA ALA A 278 -0.18 -24.07 -0.14
C ALA A 278 0.81 -24.94 -0.92
N ASP A 279 0.45 -25.33 -2.16
CA ASP A 279 1.32 -26.16 -3.00
C ASP A 279 2.18 -25.33 -3.98
N ALA A 280 1.78 -24.09 -4.29
CA ALA A 280 2.49 -23.22 -5.24
C ALA A 280 3.67 -22.45 -4.60
N LEU A 281 3.53 -22.02 -3.33
CA LEU A 281 4.50 -21.13 -2.67
C LEU A 281 5.91 -21.71 -2.65
N GLY A 282 6.05 -23.00 -2.28
CA GLY A 282 7.36 -23.66 -2.25
C GLY A 282 8.06 -23.62 -3.60
N LYS A 283 7.30 -23.82 -4.71
CA LYS A 283 7.88 -23.80 -6.06
C LYS A 283 8.24 -22.37 -6.51
N GLN A 284 7.43 -21.38 -6.16
CA GLN A 284 7.75 -19.97 -6.42
C GLN A 284 9.03 -19.55 -5.68
N LEU A 285 9.18 -19.93 -4.41
CA LEU A 285 10.37 -19.65 -3.61
C LEU A 285 11.60 -20.38 -4.17
N GLU A 286 11.46 -21.63 -4.59
CA GLU A 286 12.54 -22.37 -5.26
C GLU A 286 13.01 -21.65 -6.53
N LEU A 287 12.09 -21.20 -7.38
CA LEU A 287 12.40 -20.44 -8.59
C LEU A 287 13.15 -19.14 -8.28
N LEU A 288 12.65 -18.37 -7.32
CA LEU A 288 13.26 -17.10 -6.91
C LEU A 288 14.66 -17.33 -6.32
N THR A 289 14.79 -18.22 -5.34
CA THR A 289 16.06 -18.45 -4.62
C THR A 289 17.12 -19.08 -5.53
N SER A 290 16.72 -19.98 -6.47
CA SER A 290 17.63 -20.54 -7.48
C SER A 290 18.14 -19.49 -8.46
N ASN A 291 17.41 -18.39 -8.65
CA ASN A 291 17.85 -17.23 -9.41
C ASN A 291 18.55 -16.18 -8.53
N GLY A 292 18.90 -16.52 -7.29
CA GLY A 292 19.66 -15.66 -6.39
C GLY A 292 18.83 -14.61 -5.62
N TYR A 293 17.51 -14.66 -5.68
CA TYR A 293 16.65 -13.74 -4.95
C TYR A 293 16.59 -14.04 -3.46
N LYS A 294 16.54 -12.98 -2.67
CA LYS A 294 16.12 -13.00 -1.28
C LYS A 294 14.69 -12.47 -1.18
N VAL A 295 13.83 -13.20 -0.47
CA VAL A 295 12.47 -12.77 -0.18
C VAL A 295 12.44 -12.22 1.24
N VAL A 296 12.10 -10.94 1.37
CA VAL A 296 12.13 -10.19 2.63
C VAL A 296 10.74 -9.59 2.92
N THR A 297 10.55 -9.00 4.09
CA THR A 297 9.33 -8.23 4.39
C THR A 297 9.27 -6.93 3.58
N VAL A 298 8.08 -6.34 3.47
CA VAL A 298 7.93 -5.06 2.76
C VAL A 298 8.69 -3.95 3.48
N SER A 299 8.68 -3.92 4.81
CA SER A 299 9.47 -2.94 5.57
C SER A 299 10.97 -3.09 5.33
N GLU A 300 11.50 -4.32 5.29
CA GLU A 300 12.91 -4.56 4.96
C GLU A 300 13.27 -4.16 3.51
N LEU A 301 12.33 -4.34 2.58
CA LEU A 301 12.50 -3.87 1.21
C LEU A 301 12.58 -2.33 1.16
N LEU A 302 11.73 -1.64 1.93
CA LEU A 302 11.73 -0.17 2.04
C LEU A 302 12.95 0.39 2.76
N GLU A 303 13.54 -0.34 3.70
CA GLU A 303 14.80 0.04 4.33
C GLU A 303 15.95 0.09 3.32
N ARG A 304 15.96 -0.83 2.33
CA ARG A 304 16.97 -0.88 1.26
C ARG A 304 16.78 0.24 0.26
N SER A 305 15.56 0.42 -0.22
CA SER A 305 15.19 1.51 -1.13
C SER A 305 13.73 1.92 -0.89
N PRO A 306 13.47 3.12 -0.40
CA PRO A 306 12.11 3.59 -0.13
C PRO A 306 11.43 4.27 -1.33
N PHE A 307 12.08 4.36 -2.50
CA PHE A 307 11.61 5.13 -3.65
C PHE A 307 11.31 4.26 -4.86
N LEU A 308 10.35 4.70 -5.69
CA LEU A 308 10.02 4.05 -6.96
C LEU A 308 11.04 4.35 -8.07
N ASP A 309 11.62 5.55 -8.07
CA ASP A 309 12.40 6.11 -9.18
C ASP A 309 13.81 6.58 -8.77
N LEU A 310 14.25 6.22 -7.57
CA LEU A 310 15.53 6.63 -7.02
C LEU A 310 16.22 5.41 -6.38
N SER A 311 17.14 4.78 -7.11
CA SER A 311 17.91 3.65 -6.59
C SER A 311 19.03 4.09 -5.63
N PRO A 312 19.57 3.18 -4.81
CA PRO A 312 20.65 3.51 -3.85
C PRO A 312 21.89 4.13 -4.48
N GLU A 313 22.15 3.87 -5.77
CA GLU A 313 23.29 4.40 -6.52
C GLU A 313 23.07 5.84 -6.99
N HIS A 314 21.86 6.35 -6.93
CA HIS A 314 21.56 7.71 -7.38
C HIS A 314 22.19 8.77 -6.44
N PRO A 315 22.82 9.84 -6.97
CA PRO A 315 23.51 10.84 -6.15
C PRO A 315 22.65 11.54 -5.09
N ALA A 316 21.32 11.63 -5.31
CA ALA A 316 20.39 12.23 -4.36
C ALA A 316 19.82 11.24 -3.34
N PHE A 317 20.11 9.94 -3.45
CA PHE A 317 19.46 8.89 -2.63
C PHE A 317 19.65 9.12 -1.13
N SER A 318 20.89 9.29 -0.68
CA SER A 318 21.19 9.48 0.74
C SER A 318 20.50 10.72 1.31
N ALA A 319 20.51 11.84 0.57
CA ALA A 319 19.86 13.07 0.98
C ALA A 319 18.32 12.90 1.05
N ALA A 320 17.72 12.28 0.03
CA ALA A 320 16.30 12.03 0.01
C ALA A 320 15.87 11.08 1.13
N LYS A 321 16.64 10.00 1.38
CA LYS A 321 16.37 9.07 2.47
C LYS A 321 16.47 9.75 3.83
N THR A 322 17.47 10.59 4.07
CA THR A 322 17.60 11.38 5.30
C THR A 322 16.37 12.25 5.56
N LEU A 323 15.85 12.92 4.53
CA LEU A 323 14.65 13.74 4.68
C LEU A 323 13.40 12.88 4.95
N LEU A 324 13.26 11.78 4.23
CA LEU A 324 12.12 10.88 4.41
C LEU A 324 12.10 10.28 5.83
N ASP A 325 13.25 9.80 6.32
CA ASP A 325 13.43 9.27 7.68
C ASP A 325 13.20 10.36 8.75
N GLY A 326 13.54 11.62 8.42
CA GLY A 326 13.26 12.80 9.22
C GLY A 326 11.81 13.31 9.17
N GLY A 327 10.91 12.57 8.52
CA GLY A 327 9.47 12.88 8.45
C GLY A 327 9.10 13.97 7.43
N TRP A 328 9.97 14.27 6.46
CA TRP A 328 9.64 15.19 5.37
C TRP A 328 8.77 14.51 4.32
N CYS A 329 7.77 15.22 3.82
CA CYS A 329 6.86 14.71 2.80
C CYS A 329 7.38 15.02 1.39
N ILE A 330 8.40 14.28 0.96
CA ILE A 330 9.12 14.53 -0.30
C ILE A 330 8.69 13.63 -1.46
N CYS A 331 7.84 12.64 -1.21
CA CYS A 331 7.41 11.68 -2.22
C CYS A 331 6.00 11.97 -2.71
N PHE A 332 5.78 11.69 -3.96
CA PHE A 332 4.46 11.64 -4.57
C PHE A 332 3.70 10.39 -4.12
N ARG A 333 2.38 10.38 -4.33
CA ARG A 333 1.52 9.22 -3.98
C ARG A 333 1.97 7.91 -4.58
N ASP A 334 2.56 7.93 -5.77
CA ASP A 334 3.09 6.76 -6.47
C ASP A 334 4.45 6.28 -5.93
N ASN A 335 4.90 6.83 -4.81
CA ASN A 335 6.19 6.55 -4.18
C ASN A 335 7.41 7.08 -4.97
N SER A 336 7.22 7.94 -5.97
CA SER A 336 8.31 8.59 -6.71
C SER A 336 8.79 9.86 -6.02
N LEU A 337 10.08 10.21 -6.21
CA LEU A 337 10.66 11.52 -5.86
C LEU A 337 10.58 12.49 -7.03
N ARG A 338 10.70 12.01 -8.26
CA ARG A 338 10.80 12.81 -9.50
C ARG A 338 11.98 13.77 -9.48
N PRO A 339 13.21 13.29 -9.37
CA PRO A 339 14.39 14.11 -9.06
C PRO A 339 14.56 15.29 -10.01
N ASN A 340 14.25 15.11 -11.30
CA ASN A 340 14.37 16.15 -12.33
C ASN A 340 13.14 17.08 -12.44
N GLY A 341 12.06 16.81 -11.70
CA GLY A 341 10.86 17.65 -11.66
C GLY A 341 11.16 19.00 -11.02
N ILE A 342 10.56 20.06 -11.56
CA ILE A 342 10.68 21.41 -10.99
C ILE A 342 9.81 21.51 -9.75
N LEU A 343 10.38 21.92 -8.62
CA LEU A 343 9.67 22.08 -7.36
C LEU A 343 8.75 23.30 -7.44
N THR A 344 7.47 23.10 -7.16
CA THR A 344 6.49 24.19 -7.07
C THR A 344 6.39 24.75 -5.65
N ARG A 345 5.80 25.93 -5.53
CA ARG A 345 5.60 26.62 -4.24
C ARG A 345 4.75 25.78 -3.28
N ALA A 346 3.69 25.17 -3.76
CA ALA A 346 2.84 24.33 -2.92
C ALA A 346 3.50 23.00 -2.52
N GLU A 347 4.37 22.46 -3.36
CA GLU A 347 5.17 21.28 -3.05
C GLU A 347 6.23 21.59 -1.98
N LEU A 348 6.85 22.76 -2.02
CA LEU A 348 7.77 23.19 -0.96
C LEU A 348 7.07 23.29 0.40
N ALA A 349 5.86 23.85 0.45
CA ALA A 349 5.05 23.83 1.66
C ALA A 349 4.75 22.40 2.12
N MET A 350 4.40 21.53 1.17
CA MET A 350 4.08 20.12 1.45
C MET A 350 5.29 19.34 2.00
N TYR A 351 6.50 19.63 1.54
CA TYR A 351 7.73 19.02 2.06
C TYR A 351 7.80 19.07 3.58
N ARG A 352 7.52 20.25 4.15
CA ARG A 352 7.66 20.49 5.59
C ARG A 352 6.42 20.14 6.40
N TYR A 353 5.24 20.40 5.85
CA TYR A 353 3.99 20.37 6.59
C TYR A 353 3.09 19.19 6.26
N GLY A 354 3.42 18.37 5.26
CA GLY A 354 2.55 17.31 4.78
C GLY A 354 1.99 16.40 5.89
N TRP A 355 2.85 15.82 6.71
CA TRP A 355 2.43 14.97 7.84
C TRP A 355 1.72 15.74 8.94
N LYS A 356 2.17 16.95 9.22
CA LYS A 356 1.64 17.78 10.32
C LYS A 356 0.21 18.26 10.07
N THR A 357 -0.23 18.27 8.81
CA THR A 357 -1.49 18.88 8.39
C THR A 357 -2.52 17.88 7.89
N VAL A 358 -2.34 16.58 8.11
CA VAL A 358 -3.28 15.54 7.65
C VAL A 358 -4.68 15.76 8.23
N ALA A 359 -4.80 15.89 9.55
CA ALA A 359 -6.08 16.13 10.21
C ALA A 359 -6.71 17.48 9.80
N GLU A 360 -5.88 18.51 9.68
CA GLU A 360 -6.31 19.84 9.26
C GLU A 360 -6.85 19.83 7.82
N ARG A 361 -6.22 19.07 6.90
CA ARG A 361 -6.71 18.91 5.54
C ARG A 361 -8.14 18.34 5.52
N ILE A 362 -8.41 17.33 6.33
CA ILE A 362 -9.74 16.73 6.45
C ILE A 362 -10.77 17.78 6.92
N GLU A 363 -10.42 18.56 7.94
CA GLU A 363 -11.28 19.63 8.44
C GLU A 363 -11.53 20.74 7.42
N LEU A 364 -10.52 21.13 6.64
CA LEU A 364 -10.67 22.07 5.53
C LEU A 364 -11.68 21.58 4.48
N VAL A 365 -11.60 20.29 4.12
CA VAL A 365 -12.53 19.67 3.17
C VAL A 365 -13.95 19.64 3.74
N ARG A 366 -14.13 19.25 5.00
CA ARG A 366 -15.43 19.21 5.68
C ARG A 366 -16.09 20.58 5.75
N LYS A 367 -15.30 21.61 6.06
CA LYS A 367 -15.77 23.01 6.17
C LYS A 367 -15.82 23.76 4.86
N LYS A 368 -15.28 23.20 3.79
CA LYS A 368 -15.14 23.84 2.46
C LYS A 368 -14.43 25.20 2.53
N GLU A 369 -13.38 25.26 3.34
CA GLU A 369 -12.70 26.52 3.69
C GLU A 369 -11.78 26.97 2.56
N LYS A 370 -11.68 28.28 2.36
CA LYS A 370 -10.78 28.95 1.41
C LYS A 370 -9.57 29.49 2.17
N ILE A 371 -8.36 29.23 1.66
CA ILE A 371 -7.11 29.68 2.30
C ILE A 371 -6.69 31.05 1.78
N CYS A 372 -6.67 31.23 0.45
CA CYS A 372 -6.38 32.49 -0.21
C CYS A 372 -7.09 32.52 -1.56
N ARG A 373 -6.83 33.56 -2.38
CA ARG A 373 -7.61 33.80 -3.60
C ARG A 373 -7.57 32.63 -4.61
N ASP A 374 -6.45 31.90 -4.68
CA ASP A 374 -6.17 30.80 -5.62
C ASP A 374 -5.95 29.44 -4.95
N VAL A 375 -6.11 29.34 -3.63
CA VAL A 375 -6.05 28.06 -2.90
C VAL A 375 -7.30 27.86 -2.08
N THR A 376 -8.10 26.86 -2.44
CA THR A 376 -9.31 26.43 -1.71
C THR A 376 -9.10 25.05 -1.09
N TYR A 377 -10.07 24.58 -0.29
CA TYR A 377 -10.07 23.21 0.28
C TYR A 377 -9.90 22.10 -0.77
N GLN A 378 -10.22 22.37 -2.03
CA GLN A 378 -10.07 21.41 -3.14
C GLN A 378 -8.60 21.23 -3.57
N HIS A 379 -7.75 22.19 -3.28
CA HIS A 379 -6.33 22.07 -3.60
C HIS A 379 -5.67 21.00 -2.72
N PRO A 380 -4.94 20.02 -3.27
CA PRO A 380 -4.38 18.91 -2.51
C PRO A 380 -3.46 19.34 -1.37
N TYR A 381 -2.81 20.49 -1.52
CA TYR A 381 -1.85 21.03 -0.56
C TYR A 381 -2.40 22.18 0.31
N ALA A 382 -3.73 22.41 0.31
CA ALA A 382 -4.33 23.55 1.00
C ALA A 382 -3.91 23.70 2.45
N ALA A 383 -3.90 22.61 3.21
CA ALA A 383 -3.51 22.62 4.63
C ALA A 383 -2.01 22.94 4.80
N ALA A 384 -1.15 22.37 3.98
CA ALA A 384 0.29 22.66 4.03
C ALA A 384 0.59 24.13 3.65
N VAL A 385 -0.12 24.66 2.66
CA VAL A 385 -0.05 26.08 2.27
C VAL A 385 -0.49 26.97 3.45
N ARG A 386 -1.61 26.66 4.11
CA ARG A 386 -2.07 27.39 5.30
C ARG A 386 -1.02 27.40 6.41
N ALA A 387 -0.43 26.24 6.68
CA ALA A 387 0.61 26.12 7.71
C ALA A 387 1.88 26.92 7.34
N ALA A 388 2.32 26.89 6.09
CA ALA A 388 3.48 27.66 5.64
C ALA A 388 3.27 29.17 5.71
N LEU A 389 2.05 29.63 5.38
CA LEU A 389 1.67 31.04 5.54
C LEU A 389 1.63 31.45 7.02
N ALA A 390 1.04 30.63 7.89
CA ALA A 390 0.98 30.87 9.33
C ALA A 390 2.37 30.92 9.98
N ALA A 391 3.30 30.07 9.52
CA ALA A 391 4.69 30.07 9.99
C ALA A 391 5.51 31.24 9.42
N GLY A 392 5.00 31.96 8.42
CA GLY A 392 5.74 33.02 7.71
C GLY A 392 6.84 32.48 6.79
N SER A 393 6.97 31.18 6.62
CA SER A 393 7.98 30.56 5.77
C SER A 393 7.70 30.73 4.29
N MET A 394 6.45 31.04 3.92
CA MET A 394 6.02 31.44 2.60
C MET A 394 5.04 32.61 2.67
N GLN A 395 4.85 33.32 1.58
CA GLN A 395 4.02 34.52 1.52
C GLN A 395 3.09 34.52 0.29
N THR A 396 2.01 35.30 0.37
CA THR A 396 1.14 35.62 -0.77
C THR A 396 1.58 36.92 -1.44
N LEU A 397 1.31 37.02 -2.74
CA LEU A 397 1.39 38.27 -3.49
C LEU A 397 -0.01 38.63 -4.00
N LEU A 398 -0.52 39.80 -3.65
CA LEU A 398 -1.89 40.23 -3.99
C LEU A 398 -2.96 39.19 -3.61
N GLU A 399 -2.86 38.63 -2.39
CA GLU A 399 -3.75 37.60 -1.87
C GLU A 399 -3.72 36.25 -2.64
N ARG A 400 -2.71 36.05 -3.52
CA ARG A 400 -2.50 34.80 -4.26
C ARG A 400 -1.26 34.09 -3.75
N PHE A 401 -1.37 32.79 -3.54
CA PHE A 401 -0.24 31.94 -3.16
C PHE A 401 0.58 31.51 -4.38
N ARG A 402 -0.06 31.37 -5.54
CA ARG A 402 0.56 30.85 -6.78
C ARG A 402 1.09 29.45 -6.59
N PRO A 403 0.23 28.46 -6.28
CA PRO A 403 0.63 27.13 -5.83
C PRO A 403 1.50 26.37 -6.85
N ASP A 404 1.19 26.54 -8.14
CA ASP A 404 1.81 25.81 -9.25
C ASP A 404 3.03 26.53 -9.85
N ASP A 405 3.36 27.74 -9.38
CA ASP A 405 4.55 28.42 -9.83
C ASP A 405 5.82 27.73 -9.31
N ALA A 406 6.85 27.69 -10.16
CA ALA A 406 8.18 27.22 -9.75
C ALA A 406 8.73 28.06 -8.59
N VAL A 407 9.36 27.39 -7.63
CA VAL A 407 10.05 28.05 -6.52
C VAL A 407 11.29 28.77 -7.07
N ILE A 408 11.42 30.06 -6.80
CA ILE A 408 12.65 30.80 -7.09
C ILE A 408 13.64 30.70 -5.91
N PHE A 409 14.94 30.89 -6.16
CA PHE A 409 15.97 30.70 -5.15
C PHE A 409 15.75 31.54 -3.89
N ASP A 410 15.37 32.81 -4.03
CA ASP A 410 15.17 33.70 -2.88
C ASP A 410 14.03 33.23 -1.98
N GLU A 411 12.94 32.69 -2.55
CA GLU A 411 11.85 32.07 -1.78
C GLU A 411 12.31 30.79 -1.08
N PHE A 412 13.06 29.95 -1.78
CA PHE A 412 13.65 28.73 -1.19
C PHE A 412 14.61 29.02 -0.06
N ALA A 413 15.49 30.00 -0.24
CA ALA A 413 16.45 30.42 0.79
C ALA A 413 15.74 31.04 2.00
N ALA A 414 14.69 31.84 1.78
CA ALA A 414 13.86 32.38 2.87
C ALA A 414 13.15 31.26 3.64
N PHE A 415 12.57 30.28 2.94
CA PHE A 415 11.96 29.10 3.55
C PHE A 415 12.95 28.33 4.42
N CYS A 416 14.13 28.00 3.89
CA CYS A 416 15.17 27.29 4.64
C CYS A 416 15.63 28.06 5.87
N ARG A 417 15.78 29.38 5.77
CA ARG A 417 16.16 30.23 6.91
C ARG A 417 15.14 30.17 8.03
N ILE A 418 13.85 30.20 7.71
CA ILE A 418 12.77 30.17 8.71
C ILE A 418 12.62 28.77 9.29
N GLU A 419 12.59 27.73 8.46
CA GLU A 419 12.30 26.36 8.89
C GLU A 419 13.51 25.63 9.49
N LEU A 420 14.74 25.99 9.09
CA LEU A 420 15.96 25.29 9.45
C LEU A 420 17.00 26.18 10.15
N GLY A 421 16.75 27.48 10.24
CA GLY A 421 17.70 28.44 10.83
C GLY A 421 18.95 28.71 9.98
N ALA A 422 19.01 28.22 8.76
CA ALA A 422 20.20 28.28 7.89
C ALA A 422 19.82 28.57 6.44
N GLN A 423 20.79 29.09 5.69
CA GLN A 423 20.61 29.43 4.27
C GLN A 423 21.35 28.43 3.39
N PRO A 424 20.72 27.91 2.31
CA PRO A 424 21.36 27.02 1.38
C PRO A 424 22.40 27.75 0.52
N GLU A 425 23.36 27.01 -0.01
CA GLU A 425 24.22 27.50 -1.07
C GLU A 425 23.39 27.84 -2.31
N LYS A 426 23.87 28.81 -3.10
CA LYS A 426 23.15 29.28 -4.29
C LYS A 426 23.02 28.16 -5.31
N ILE A 427 21.77 27.87 -5.66
CA ILE A 427 21.42 26.92 -6.72
C ILE A 427 21.33 27.72 -8.03
N SER A 428 22.05 27.26 -9.06
CA SER A 428 21.99 27.84 -10.39
C SER A 428 20.90 27.14 -11.22
N GLY A 429 20.01 27.92 -11.83
CA GLY A 429 18.89 27.40 -12.61
C GLY A 429 17.64 27.08 -11.80
N PRO A 430 16.67 26.34 -12.41
CA PRO A 430 15.45 25.92 -11.74
C PRO A 430 15.73 25.01 -10.54
N ILE A 431 14.96 25.16 -9.47
CA ILE A 431 15.03 24.28 -8.33
C ILE A 431 14.25 23.01 -8.63
N THR A 432 14.98 21.92 -8.83
CA THR A 432 14.39 20.58 -8.98
C THR A 432 14.19 19.92 -7.61
N HIS A 433 13.40 18.83 -7.58
CA HIS A 433 13.25 18.01 -6.35
C HIS A 433 14.62 17.49 -5.86
N GLU A 434 15.50 17.04 -6.76
CA GLU A 434 16.87 16.66 -6.40
C GLU A 434 17.65 17.80 -5.75
N ALA A 435 17.66 18.97 -6.40
CA ALA A 435 18.40 20.13 -5.88
C ALA A 435 17.89 20.54 -4.50
N ALA A 436 16.57 20.55 -4.31
CA ALA A 436 15.93 20.89 -3.04
C ALA A 436 16.26 19.89 -1.93
N VAL A 437 16.13 18.57 -2.17
CA VAL A 437 16.40 17.56 -1.13
C VAL A 437 17.87 17.56 -0.74
N ARG A 438 18.80 17.73 -1.67
CA ARG A 438 20.24 17.82 -1.37
C ARG A 438 20.58 19.07 -0.55
N ALA A 439 20.01 20.22 -0.92
CA ALA A 439 20.25 21.46 -0.19
C ALA A 439 19.68 21.40 1.24
N ILE A 440 18.45 20.93 1.43
CA ILE A 440 17.82 20.79 2.75
C ILE A 440 18.58 19.76 3.61
N SER A 441 18.93 18.60 3.06
CA SER A 441 19.70 17.59 3.78
C SER A 441 21.08 18.10 4.24
N SER A 442 21.77 18.89 3.40
CA SER A 442 23.04 19.52 3.77
C SER A 442 22.93 20.52 4.93
N LEU A 443 21.76 21.17 5.07
CA LEU A 443 21.51 22.09 6.19
C LEU A 443 21.19 21.35 7.49
N LEU A 444 20.53 20.19 7.41
CA LEU A 444 20.19 19.36 8.57
C LEU A 444 21.40 18.61 9.14
N GLY A 445 22.44 18.39 8.36
CA GLY A 445 23.68 17.74 8.79
C GLY A 445 24.74 18.69 9.38
N LYS A 446 24.45 19.99 9.43
CA LYS A 446 25.26 21.02 10.07
C LYS A 446 24.74 21.35 11.45
#